data_dba93ec3ce3daafebbe5ce8fce9f62b5
#
_entry.id   dba93ec3ce3daafebbe5ce8fce9f62b5
#
_cell.length_a   1.000
_cell.length_b   1.000
_cell.length_c   1.000
_cell.angle_alpha   90.00
_cell.angle_beta   90.00
_cell.angle_gamma   90.00
#
_symmetry.space_group_name_H-M   'P 1'
#
loop_
_entity.id
_entity.type
_entity.pdbx_description
1 polymer ?
#
loop_
_entity_poly.entity_id
_entity_poly.type
_entity_poly.pdbx_seq_one_letter_code
_entity_poly.pdbx_strand_id
1 'polypeptide(L)'
;MSNNKIISALILTFALSVSVQAADITGAWSATFDTQIGQQNYTYDFKVDGTTLTGTITTPNGAATLADGKVEGTTVMFTENLSYQGQPLKITYKGEIVSNDEISFVRNVAGQADEKLAANRAK
;
A
#
# COMPACT_ATOMS: atom_id res chain seq x y z
N MET A 1 -7.75 54.07 -7.40
CA MET A 1 -7.62 53.70 -6.93
C MET A 1 -7.59 52.59 -6.52
N SER A 2 -7.26 52.25 -5.99
CA SER A 2 -7.27 51.31 -5.46
C SER A 2 -7.58 50.09 -5.87
N ASN A 3 -7.77 49.68 -6.15
CA ASN A 3 -8.17 48.60 -6.71
C ASN A 3 -7.28 47.58 -6.74
N ASN A 4 -6.33 47.81 -6.89
CA ASN A 4 -5.39 46.90 -7.08
C ASN A 4 -5.28 45.93 -6.08
N LYS A 5 -5.38 46.24 -4.99
CA LYS A 5 -5.23 45.36 -3.97
C LYS A 5 -5.84 44.11 -4.22
N ILE A 6 -6.75 44.08 -4.70
CA ILE A 6 -7.46 42.96 -4.96
C ILE A 6 -6.71 41.88 -5.45
N ILE A 7 -6.03 42.08 -6.34
CA ILE A 7 -5.30 41.14 -6.89
C ILE A 7 -4.64 40.22 -6.04
N SER A 8 -4.02 40.73 -5.17
CA SER A 8 -3.23 39.87 -4.42
C SER A 8 -4.00 38.70 -3.92
N ALA A 9 -5.09 38.90 -3.56
CA ALA A 9 -5.82 37.85 -3.00
C ALA A 9 -5.76 36.63 -3.79
N LEU A 10 -5.96 36.75 -4.96
CA LEU A 10 -6.05 35.66 -5.74
C LEU A 10 -4.95 34.81 -5.74
N ILE A 11 -3.93 35.26 -5.82
CA ILE A 11 -2.80 34.53 -5.87
C ILE A 11 -2.76 33.52 -4.86
N LEU A 12 -3.08 33.84 -3.76
CA LEU A 12 -3.04 32.92 -2.77
C LEU A 12 -3.67 31.70 -3.02
N THR A 13 -4.75 31.76 -3.43
CA THR A 13 -5.53 30.63 -3.65
C THR A 13 -4.73 29.66 -4.34
N PHE A 14 -3.97 30.14 -5.16
CA PHE A 14 -3.28 29.32 -5.93
C PHE A 14 -2.39 28.51 -5.17
N ALA A 15 -1.78 29.03 -4.34
CA ALA A 15 -0.79 28.33 -3.64
C ALA A 15 -1.40 27.13 -3.00
N LEU A 16 -2.62 27.16 -2.84
CA LEU A 16 -3.20 26.07 -2.22
C LEU A 16 -3.44 24.91 -3.01
N SER A 17 -3.35 25.01 -4.19
CA SER A 17 -3.65 23.90 -4.99
C SER A 17 -2.52 22.93 -4.81
N VAL A 18 -2.29 22.58 -3.68
CA VAL A 18 -1.27 21.62 -3.40
C VAL A 18 -1.83 20.31 -3.77
N SER A 19 -1.20 19.62 -4.62
CA SER A 19 -1.69 18.33 -5.03
C SER A 19 -1.44 17.33 -3.93
N VAL A 20 -2.34 16.43 -3.78
CA VAL A 20 -2.20 15.37 -2.83
C VAL A 20 -1.45 14.27 -3.53
N GLN A 21 -0.30 13.93 -3.06
CA GLN A 21 0.48 12.89 -3.66
C GLN A 21 0.40 11.63 -2.82
N ALA A 22 0.52 10.50 -3.46
CA ALA A 22 0.55 9.24 -2.76
C ALA A 22 1.82 9.21 -1.91
N ALA A 23 1.73 8.62 -0.75
CA ALA A 23 2.88 8.48 0.11
C ALA A 23 3.88 7.54 -0.54
N ASP A 24 5.13 7.76 -0.30
CA ASP A 24 6.18 6.95 -0.91
C ASP A 24 6.57 5.80 0.02
N ILE A 25 6.02 4.64 -0.27
CA ILE A 25 6.35 3.44 0.47
C ILE A 25 7.34 2.58 -0.28
N THR A 26 8.02 3.13 -1.27
CA THR A 26 9.02 2.40 -2.02
C THR A 26 10.08 1.85 -1.07
N GLY A 27 10.41 0.60 -1.22
CA GLY A 27 11.44 -0.05 -0.41
C GLY A 27 10.99 -1.41 0.09
N ALA A 28 11.77 -1.97 0.98
CA ALA A 28 11.53 -3.30 1.52
C ALA A 28 10.76 -3.23 2.82
N TRP A 29 9.81 -4.13 2.96
CA TRP A 29 8.94 -4.20 4.15
C TRP A 29 8.84 -5.65 4.60
N SER A 30 8.54 -5.85 5.86
CA SER A 30 8.37 -7.21 6.39
C SER A 30 7.16 -7.27 7.31
N ALA A 31 6.57 -8.44 7.40
CA ALA A 31 5.45 -8.68 8.30
C ALA A 31 5.46 -10.13 8.79
N THR A 32 5.07 -10.31 10.03
CA THR A 32 4.88 -11.64 10.61
C THR A 32 3.45 -11.64 11.13
N PHE A 33 2.66 -12.58 10.69
CA PHE A 33 1.25 -12.60 11.07
C PHE A 33 0.68 -14.01 11.06
N ASP A 34 -0.45 -14.17 11.72
CA ASP A 34 -1.08 -15.46 11.82
C ASP A 34 -2.03 -15.69 10.66
N THR A 35 -1.98 -16.85 10.08
CA THR A 35 -2.89 -17.27 9.01
C THR A 35 -3.59 -18.56 9.41
N GLN A 36 -4.48 -19.04 8.57
CA GLN A 36 -5.18 -20.29 8.81
C GLN A 36 -4.23 -21.48 8.85
N ILE A 37 -3.06 -21.34 8.28
CA ILE A 37 -2.08 -22.42 8.26
C ILE A 37 -0.90 -22.11 9.18
N GLY A 38 -1.08 -21.19 10.10
CA GLY A 38 -0.05 -20.86 11.10
C GLY A 38 0.59 -19.52 10.85
N GLN A 39 1.61 -19.21 11.61
CA GLN A 39 2.28 -17.93 11.51
C GLN A 39 3.15 -17.89 10.27
N GLN A 40 3.12 -16.81 9.55
CA GLN A 40 3.87 -16.64 8.31
C GLN A 40 4.74 -15.39 8.37
N ASN A 41 5.90 -15.45 7.73
CA ASN A 41 6.79 -14.31 7.60
C ASN A 41 6.81 -13.94 6.13
N TYR A 42 6.41 -12.72 5.83
CA TYR A 42 6.39 -12.23 4.45
C TYR A 42 7.31 -11.02 4.32
N THR A 43 7.86 -10.85 3.15
CA THR A 43 8.56 -9.61 2.82
C THR A 43 7.94 -9.05 1.56
N TYR A 44 7.93 -7.75 1.47
CA TYR A 44 7.35 -7.05 0.32
C TYR A 44 8.38 -6.06 -0.17
N ASP A 45 8.58 -6.03 -1.49
CA ASP A 45 9.39 -5.00 -2.08
C ASP A 45 8.43 -4.14 -2.87
N PHE A 46 8.26 -2.90 -2.47
CA PHE A 46 7.31 -1.98 -3.09
C PHE A 46 8.00 -0.93 -3.93
N LYS A 47 7.38 -0.57 -5.04
CA LYS A 47 7.81 0.54 -5.86
C LYS A 47 6.58 1.36 -6.22
N VAL A 48 6.59 2.63 -5.90
CA VAL A 48 5.49 3.55 -6.20
C VAL A 48 5.87 4.44 -7.35
N ASP A 49 5.00 4.53 -8.36
CA ASP A 49 5.18 5.41 -9.48
C ASP A 49 3.84 6.14 -9.64
N GLY A 50 3.76 7.38 -9.18
CA GLY A 50 2.50 8.11 -9.14
C GLY A 50 1.58 7.43 -8.15
N THR A 51 0.48 6.87 -8.59
CA THR A 51 -0.42 6.12 -7.74
C THR A 51 -0.35 4.61 -8.02
N THR A 52 0.54 4.20 -8.92
CA THR A 52 0.69 2.79 -9.25
C THR A 52 1.69 2.15 -8.31
N LEU A 53 1.30 1.04 -7.71
CA LEU A 53 2.17 0.27 -6.86
C LEU A 53 2.53 -1.03 -7.56
N THR A 54 3.83 -1.31 -7.65
CA THR A 54 4.31 -2.57 -8.18
C THR A 54 5.24 -3.19 -7.17
N GLY A 55 5.58 -4.43 -7.35
CA GLY A 55 6.53 -5.05 -6.46
C GLY A 55 6.44 -6.55 -6.41
N THR A 56 7.13 -7.11 -5.45
CA THR A 56 7.25 -8.54 -5.25
C THR A 56 6.86 -8.88 -3.82
N ILE A 57 6.17 -9.98 -3.66
CA ILE A 57 5.80 -10.51 -2.36
C ILE A 57 6.57 -11.81 -2.18
N THR A 58 7.37 -11.91 -1.15
CA THR A 58 8.14 -13.12 -0.87
C THR A 58 7.54 -13.80 0.35
N THR A 59 7.18 -15.05 0.19
CA THR A 59 6.57 -15.86 1.23
C THR A 59 7.44 -17.08 1.49
N PRO A 60 7.17 -17.85 2.53
CA PRO A 60 7.92 -19.08 2.76
C PRO A 60 7.83 -20.06 1.59
N ASN A 61 6.81 -19.91 0.74
CA ASN A 61 6.64 -20.79 -0.39
C ASN A 61 7.15 -20.23 -1.70
N GLY A 62 7.76 -19.09 -1.69
CA GLY A 62 8.31 -18.50 -2.90
C GLY A 62 7.87 -17.06 -3.10
N ALA A 63 8.19 -16.51 -4.23
CA ALA A 63 7.92 -15.12 -4.55
C ALA A 63 6.82 -15.00 -5.59
N ALA A 64 6.04 -13.95 -5.49
CA ALA A 64 5.00 -13.64 -6.46
C ALA A 64 5.04 -12.17 -6.80
N THR A 65 4.55 -11.81 -7.98
CA THR A 65 4.46 -10.42 -8.37
C THR A 65 3.14 -9.86 -7.84
N LEU A 66 3.20 -8.68 -7.26
CA LEU A 66 2.03 -8.00 -6.79
C LEU A 66 1.20 -7.55 -7.99
N ALA A 67 -0.09 -7.65 -7.89
CA ALA A 67 -1.01 -7.26 -8.97
C ALA A 67 -1.96 -6.17 -8.50
N ASP A 68 -2.46 -5.39 -9.44
CA ASP A 68 -3.47 -4.35 -9.19
C ASP A 68 -3.12 -3.39 -8.06
N GLY A 69 -1.86 -3.03 -7.97
CA GLY A 69 -1.38 -2.19 -6.88
C GLY A 69 -1.70 -0.73 -7.05
N LYS A 70 -2.11 -0.09 -5.97
CA LYS A 70 -2.47 1.31 -5.99
C LYS A 70 -2.21 1.93 -4.63
N VAL A 71 -1.69 3.16 -4.65
CA VAL A 71 -1.52 3.95 -3.43
C VAL A 71 -2.21 5.27 -3.68
N GLU A 72 -3.21 5.60 -2.86
CA GLU A 72 -3.89 6.87 -2.96
C GLU A 72 -3.92 7.50 -1.57
N GLY A 73 -3.27 8.63 -1.41
CA GLY A 73 -3.13 9.25 -0.10
C GLY A 73 -2.45 8.27 0.85
N THR A 74 -3.13 7.85 1.88
CA THR A 74 -2.58 6.89 2.84
C THR A 74 -3.13 5.48 2.66
N THR A 75 -3.93 5.25 1.63
CA THR A 75 -4.52 3.93 1.39
C THR A 75 -3.68 3.14 0.40
N VAL A 76 -3.40 1.90 0.71
CA VAL A 76 -2.61 1.00 -0.12
C VAL A 76 -3.48 -0.21 -0.46
N MET A 77 -3.55 -0.57 -1.74
CA MET A 77 -4.33 -1.74 -2.15
C MET A 77 -3.53 -2.56 -3.14
N PHE A 78 -3.60 -3.86 -3.05
CA PHE A 78 -3.04 -4.74 -4.06
C PHE A 78 -3.57 -6.16 -3.91
N THR A 79 -3.23 -6.99 -4.88
CA THR A 79 -3.65 -8.39 -4.92
C THR A 79 -2.41 -9.29 -4.97
N GLU A 80 -2.46 -10.35 -4.23
CA GLU A 80 -1.48 -11.42 -4.26
C GLU A 80 -2.19 -12.63 -4.85
N ASN A 81 -1.67 -13.16 -5.95
CA ASN A 81 -2.21 -14.38 -6.55
C ASN A 81 -1.30 -15.53 -6.15
N LEU A 82 -1.86 -16.46 -5.43
CA LEU A 82 -1.12 -17.55 -4.83
C LEU A 82 -1.66 -18.87 -5.33
N SER A 83 -0.86 -19.90 -5.35
CA SER A 83 -1.33 -21.24 -5.63
C SER A 83 -1.18 -22.05 -4.35
N TYR A 84 -2.27 -22.61 -3.88
CA TYR A 84 -2.25 -23.41 -2.67
C TYR A 84 -2.81 -24.78 -2.97
N GLN A 85 -2.00 -25.80 -2.80
CA GLN A 85 -2.39 -27.18 -3.09
C GLN A 85 -2.92 -27.32 -4.53
N GLY A 86 -2.25 -26.65 -5.46
CA GLY A 86 -2.61 -26.70 -6.87
C GLY A 86 -3.80 -25.85 -7.27
N GLN A 87 -4.41 -25.12 -6.34
CA GLN A 87 -5.56 -24.29 -6.64
C GLN A 87 -5.17 -22.81 -6.57
N PRO A 88 -5.69 -22.01 -7.51
CA PRO A 88 -5.40 -20.58 -7.45
C PRO A 88 -6.14 -19.94 -6.27
N LEU A 89 -5.47 -19.05 -5.59
CA LEU A 89 -6.03 -18.39 -4.43
C LEU A 89 -5.77 -16.89 -4.58
N LYS A 90 -6.82 -16.11 -4.61
CA LYS A 90 -6.69 -14.67 -4.75
C LYS A 90 -6.79 -14.02 -3.39
N ILE A 91 -5.79 -13.23 -3.05
CA ILE A 91 -5.74 -12.55 -1.77
C ILE A 91 -5.67 -11.06 -2.03
N THR A 92 -6.60 -10.32 -1.45
CA THR A 92 -6.61 -8.88 -1.63
C THR A 92 -6.15 -8.20 -0.34
N TYR A 93 -5.38 -7.15 -0.49
CA TYR A 93 -4.86 -6.38 0.63
C TYR A 93 -5.42 -4.97 0.58
N LYS A 94 -5.79 -4.46 1.74
CA LYS A 94 -6.16 -3.06 1.87
C LYS A 94 -5.47 -2.56 3.11
N GLY A 95 -4.72 -1.50 2.99
CA GLY A 95 -3.93 -0.98 4.10
C GLY A 95 -4.02 0.51 4.28
N GLU A 96 -3.62 0.95 5.46
CA GLU A 96 -3.50 2.36 5.78
C GLU A 96 -2.07 2.60 6.25
N ILE A 97 -1.46 3.63 5.70
CA ILE A 97 -0.11 4.00 6.11
C ILE A 97 -0.23 4.70 7.44
N VAL A 98 0.32 4.10 8.47
CA VAL A 98 0.26 4.63 9.83
C VAL A 98 1.39 5.59 10.06
N SER A 99 2.55 5.30 9.51
CA SER A 99 3.73 6.15 9.65
C SER A 99 4.68 5.82 8.51
N ASN A 100 5.80 6.47 8.47
CA ASN A 100 6.80 6.24 7.45
C ASN A 100 7.32 4.81 7.48
N ASP A 101 7.19 4.14 8.59
CA ASP A 101 7.75 2.81 8.78
C ASP A 101 6.71 1.72 9.04
N GLU A 102 5.45 2.04 9.01
CA GLU A 102 4.41 1.06 9.30
C GLU A 102 3.17 1.21 8.45
N ILE A 103 2.68 0.11 7.91
CA ILE A 103 1.40 0.05 7.19
C ILE A 103 0.55 -1.02 7.86
N SER A 104 -0.68 -0.68 8.19
CA SER A 104 -1.62 -1.63 8.78
C SER A 104 -2.47 -2.20 7.67
N PHE A 105 -2.44 -3.49 7.45
CA PHE A 105 -3.17 -4.17 6.38
C PHE A 105 -4.26 -5.10 6.89
N VAL A 106 -5.32 -5.20 6.11
CA VAL A 106 -6.25 -6.31 6.21
C VAL A 106 -6.10 -7.11 4.93
N ARG A 107 -5.88 -8.37 5.05
CA ARG A 107 -5.61 -9.30 3.98
C ARG A 107 -6.82 -10.24 3.90
N ASN A 108 -7.52 -10.22 2.78
CA ASN A 108 -8.71 -11.05 2.60
C ASN A 108 -8.36 -12.24 1.74
N VAL A 109 -8.51 -13.42 2.28
CA VAL A 109 -8.11 -14.64 1.61
C VAL A 109 -9.31 -15.24 0.88
N ALA A 110 -9.32 -15.08 -0.42
CA ALA A 110 -10.34 -15.67 -1.31
C ALA A 110 -11.80 -15.37 -0.90
N GLY A 111 -12.02 -14.23 -0.27
CA GLY A 111 -13.35 -13.85 0.17
C GLY A 111 -13.84 -14.60 1.39
N GLN A 112 -13.01 -15.43 2.00
CA GLN A 112 -13.43 -16.27 3.12
C GLN A 112 -12.92 -15.87 4.48
N ALA A 113 -11.79 -15.24 4.55
CA ALA A 113 -11.20 -14.90 5.84
C ALA A 113 -10.43 -13.60 5.76
N ASP A 114 -10.48 -12.82 6.81
CA ASP A 114 -9.69 -11.61 6.93
C ASP A 114 -8.56 -11.87 7.91
N GLU A 115 -7.38 -11.42 7.55
CA GLU A 115 -6.21 -11.54 8.39
C GLU A 115 -5.61 -10.14 8.55
N LYS A 116 -5.27 -9.77 9.75
CA LYS A 116 -4.70 -8.46 10.02
C LYS A 116 -3.22 -8.57 10.22
N LEU A 117 -2.49 -7.61 9.67
CA LEU A 117 -1.05 -7.60 9.85
C LEU A 117 -0.52 -6.17 9.83
N ALA A 118 0.64 -6.00 10.40
CA ALA A 118 1.37 -4.75 10.31
C ALA A 118 2.63 -5.03 9.50
N ALA A 119 2.83 -4.29 8.43
CA ALA A 119 4.07 -4.36 7.69
C ALA A 119 4.96 -3.25 8.19
N ASN A 120 6.20 -3.57 8.45
CA ASN A 120 7.17 -2.60 8.95
C ASN A 120 8.31 -2.47 7.96
N ARG A 121 8.78 -1.24 7.77
CA ARG A 121 9.85 -1.00 6.83
C ARG A 121 11.09 -1.76 7.29
N ALA A 122 11.69 -2.49 6.39
CA ALA A 122 12.87 -3.27 6.73
C ALA A 122 14.04 -2.33 6.96
N LYS A 123 14.89 -2.68 7.87
CA LYS A 123 16.05 -1.87 8.22
C LYS A 123 17.32 -2.37 7.57
#